data_3bc11080926ca24e5dfe035712482cc3
#
_entry.id   3bc11080926ca24e5dfe035712482cc3
#
_cell.length_a   1.000
_cell.length_b   1.000
_cell.length_c   1.000
_cell.angle_alpha   90.00
_cell.angle_beta   90.00
_cell.angle_gamma   90.00
#
_symmetry.space_group_name_H-M   'P 1'
#
loop_
_entity.id
_entity.type
_entity.pdbx_description
1 polymer ?
#
loop_
_entity_poly.entity_id
_entity_poly.type
_entity_poly.pdbx_seq_one_letter_code
_entity_poly.pdbx_strand_id
1 'polypeptide(L)'
;MTGQLHAPVAPGWEALLSAEGTNLLSEVCGRLEEPDISIVTLNSSLRKQGIDPELIAAVLTQAQMRVKARAKFGDLAASLLFTQAGLEQATRAQVARLHAERFAAAGCRAVADLGCGIGAESLALLAAGVTPRAVELDPFTARLAAHNISVLATSLHREVPAVTVGDAQAFELTGCDGAFLDPARRTAGHRDTRRIASPDDYSPSLNFAFAVAETLPTGVKLGPGLDRDLIPDAAEAQWVSVDGQVVETGLWFGAVARPGVKRAALIMRGDECYELTAQADAPDACARSIGEYLYEPDGAVIRARLIGDLARSIGAGMLNEKIAYLTSDELTRTPFAQTFRVLDRLPAKEKQLRRALAERDIGALEIKKRGVDVDPAALRKRLKLRGRATATVFLTRDGDDGHIALLAERC
;
A
#
# COMPACT_ATOMS: atom_id res chain seq x y z
N MET A 1 22.26 23.56 4.58
CA MET A 1 21.10 24.28 5.13
C MET A 1 20.15 24.56 3.99
N THR A 2 19.25 23.66 3.70
CA THR A 2 18.16 23.84 2.73
C THR A 2 16.88 23.71 3.53
N GLY A 3 16.27 24.89 3.84
CA GLY A 3 15.01 24.95 4.56
C GLY A 3 13.92 24.21 3.77
N GLN A 4 13.46 23.10 4.29
CA GLN A 4 12.13 22.59 3.94
C GLN A 4 11.16 23.67 4.40
N LEU A 5 10.48 24.29 3.44
CA LEU A 5 9.34 25.17 3.68
C LEU A 5 8.27 24.30 4.32
N HIS A 6 8.15 24.33 5.65
CA HIS A 6 6.99 23.79 6.35
C HIS A 6 5.76 24.44 5.74
N ALA A 7 4.83 23.63 5.25
CA ALA A 7 3.55 24.18 4.84
C ALA A 7 2.95 24.92 6.05
N PRO A 8 2.48 26.16 5.89
CA PRO A 8 1.91 26.89 7.00
C PRO A 8 0.76 26.10 7.59
N VAL A 9 0.73 25.98 8.91
CA VAL A 9 -0.38 25.36 9.64
C VAL A 9 -1.65 26.11 9.23
N ALA A 10 -2.65 25.38 8.72
CA ALA A 10 -3.87 26.02 8.30
C ALA A 10 -4.51 26.75 9.50
N PRO A 11 -5.04 27.96 9.31
CA PRO A 11 -5.74 28.68 10.37
C PRO A 11 -6.82 27.82 11.03
N GLY A 12 -7.05 28.03 12.33
CA GLY A 12 -8.07 27.29 13.09
C GLY A 12 -7.65 25.95 13.70
N TRP A 13 -6.44 25.41 13.37
CA TRP A 13 -5.99 24.14 13.94
C TRP A 13 -5.71 24.21 15.45
N GLU A 14 -5.21 25.33 15.95
CA GLU A 14 -5.01 25.48 17.41
C GLU A 14 -6.35 25.40 18.14
N ALA A 15 -7.38 26.05 17.61
CA ALA A 15 -8.72 26.00 18.16
C ALA A 15 -9.35 24.60 18.01
N LEU A 16 -9.08 23.91 16.91
CA LEU A 16 -9.54 22.52 16.69
C LEU A 16 -9.01 21.55 17.74
N LEU A 17 -7.75 21.71 18.17
CA LEU A 17 -7.13 20.86 19.19
C LEU A 17 -7.59 21.17 20.63
N SER A 18 -8.36 22.24 20.82
CA SER A 18 -9.02 22.52 22.11
C SER A 18 -10.16 21.56 22.39
N ALA A 19 -10.61 21.50 23.64
CA ALA A 19 -11.81 20.70 24.01
C ALA A 19 -13.06 21.15 23.25
N GLU A 20 -13.22 22.48 23.01
CA GLU A 20 -14.32 23.02 22.26
C GLU A 20 -14.26 22.58 20.78
N GLY A 21 -13.10 22.70 20.16
CA GLY A 21 -12.89 22.28 18.75
C GLY A 21 -13.10 20.80 18.52
N THR A 22 -12.61 19.95 19.43
CA THR A 22 -12.79 18.48 19.34
C THR A 22 -14.25 18.07 19.56
N ASN A 23 -14.98 18.74 20.45
CA ASN A 23 -16.40 18.51 20.65
C ASN A 23 -17.21 18.94 19.40
N LEU A 24 -16.91 20.12 18.83
CA LEU A 24 -17.53 20.60 17.62
C LEU A 24 -17.27 19.64 16.44
N LEU A 25 -16.04 19.12 16.33
CA LEU A 25 -15.71 18.13 15.29
C LEU A 25 -16.55 16.86 15.46
N SER A 26 -16.74 16.39 16.70
CA SER A 26 -17.56 15.21 16.98
C SER A 26 -19.02 15.43 16.61
N GLU A 27 -19.59 16.60 16.96
CA GLU A 27 -20.94 16.98 16.57
C GLU A 27 -21.09 17.02 15.04
N VAL A 28 -20.16 17.68 14.34
CA VAL A 28 -20.19 17.80 12.88
C VAL A 28 -20.08 16.44 12.21
N CYS A 29 -19.22 15.55 12.71
CA CYS A 29 -19.11 14.18 12.19
C CYS A 29 -20.43 13.41 12.36
N GLY A 30 -21.07 13.47 13.50
CA GLY A 30 -22.36 12.82 13.73
C GLY A 30 -23.44 13.35 12.78
N ARG A 31 -23.49 14.66 12.56
CA ARG A 31 -24.47 15.28 11.63
C ARG A 31 -24.20 14.93 10.16
N LEU A 32 -22.95 14.68 9.76
CA LEU A 32 -22.63 14.24 8.40
C LEU A 32 -23.07 12.79 8.10
N GLU A 33 -23.43 12.01 9.10
CA GLU A 33 -24.00 10.67 8.93
C GLU A 33 -25.52 10.71 8.66
N GLU A 34 -26.15 11.87 8.90
CA GLU A 34 -27.58 12.05 8.62
C GLU A 34 -27.84 12.18 7.11
N PRO A 35 -28.86 11.49 6.56
CA PRO A 35 -29.26 11.69 5.17
C PRO A 35 -29.65 13.16 4.96
N ASP A 36 -29.31 13.74 3.82
CA ASP A 36 -29.61 15.11 3.43
C ASP A 36 -28.77 16.24 4.07
N ILE A 37 -27.84 15.95 4.97
CA ILE A 37 -26.91 16.93 5.50
C ILE A 37 -25.66 17.01 4.61
N SER A 38 -25.40 18.21 4.10
CA SER A 38 -24.21 18.50 3.31
C SER A 38 -23.23 19.39 4.08
N ILE A 39 -21.95 19.35 3.67
CA ILE A 39 -20.91 20.25 4.20
C ILE A 39 -21.30 21.73 4.00
N VAL A 40 -21.94 22.06 2.90
CA VAL A 40 -22.41 23.44 2.61
C VAL A 40 -23.46 23.85 3.63
N THR A 41 -24.41 22.96 3.93
CA THR A 41 -25.47 23.20 4.91
C THR A 41 -24.88 23.37 6.31
N LEU A 42 -23.92 22.52 6.70
CA LEU A 42 -23.23 22.61 7.98
C LEU A 42 -22.44 23.91 8.11
N ASN A 43 -21.65 24.29 7.10
CA ASN A 43 -20.91 25.55 7.09
C ASN A 43 -21.84 26.75 7.34
N SER A 44 -22.98 26.80 6.64
CA SER A 44 -23.94 27.88 6.78
C SER A 44 -24.56 27.90 8.18
N SER A 45 -24.89 26.75 8.75
CA SER A 45 -25.44 26.62 10.10
C SER A 45 -24.46 27.09 11.17
N LEU A 46 -23.19 26.63 11.11
CA LEU A 46 -22.15 26.99 12.07
C LEU A 46 -21.80 28.48 12.04
N ARG A 47 -21.76 29.08 10.84
CA ARG A 47 -21.57 30.53 10.71
C ARG A 47 -22.70 31.34 11.36
N LYS A 48 -23.97 30.88 11.24
CA LYS A 48 -25.10 31.53 11.90
C LYS A 48 -25.03 31.43 13.42
N GLN A 49 -24.35 30.43 13.96
CA GLN A 49 -24.11 30.30 15.41
C GLN A 49 -22.97 31.19 15.91
N GLY A 50 -22.30 31.94 15.02
CA GLY A 50 -21.22 32.86 15.37
C GLY A 50 -19.88 32.16 15.66
N ILE A 51 -19.70 30.89 15.24
CA ILE A 51 -18.46 30.17 15.39
C ILE A 51 -17.41 30.78 14.45
N ASP A 52 -16.16 30.82 14.91
CA ASP A 52 -15.02 31.33 14.15
C ASP A 52 -14.91 30.64 12.77
N PRO A 53 -14.85 31.39 11.67
CA PRO A 53 -14.70 30.83 10.32
C PRO A 53 -13.50 29.94 10.12
N GLU A 54 -12.36 30.22 10.78
CA GLU A 54 -11.14 29.39 10.71
C GLU A 54 -11.33 28.04 11.40
N LEU A 55 -11.97 28.04 12.57
CA LEU A 55 -12.34 26.82 13.27
C LEU A 55 -13.33 25.98 12.43
N ILE A 56 -14.35 26.63 11.84
CA ILE A 56 -15.32 25.94 10.97
C ILE A 56 -14.58 25.26 9.81
N ALA A 57 -13.64 25.95 9.14
CA ALA A 57 -12.89 25.40 8.03
C ALA A 57 -12.05 24.20 8.46
N ALA A 58 -11.38 24.27 9.61
CA ALA A 58 -10.59 23.18 10.16
C ALA A 58 -11.46 21.96 10.51
N VAL A 59 -12.59 22.17 11.19
CA VAL A 59 -13.54 21.12 11.58
C VAL A 59 -14.13 20.42 10.36
N LEU A 60 -14.62 21.16 9.38
CA LEU A 60 -15.20 20.57 8.17
C LEU A 60 -14.17 19.79 7.34
N THR A 61 -12.94 20.29 7.28
CA THR A 61 -11.82 19.60 6.62
C THR A 61 -11.50 18.28 7.32
N GLN A 62 -11.44 18.28 8.66
CA GLN A 62 -11.21 17.05 9.43
C GLN A 62 -12.36 16.06 9.30
N ALA A 63 -13.59 16.52 9.34
CA ALA A 63 -14.74 15.65 9.16
C ALA A 63 -14.70 14.93 7.80
N GLN A 64 -14.35 15.64 6.71
CA GLN A 64 -14.14 15.02 5.40
C GLN A 64 -12.98 14.02 5.39
N MET A 65 -11.86 14.37 6.04
CA MET A 65 -10.70 13.46 6.13
C MET A 65 -11.05 12.21 6.93
N ARG A 66 -11.81 12.30 8.02
CA ARG A 66 -12.29 11.14 8.79
C ARG A 66 -13.12 10.18 7.95
N VAL A 67 -14.02 10.70 7.09
CA VAL A 67 -14.80 9.86 6.16
C VAL A 67 -13.87 9.08 5.22
N LYS A 68 -12.88 9.77 4.62
CA LYS A 68 -11.89 9.12 3.73
C LYS A 68 -10.99 8.13 4.48
N ALA A 69 -10.66 8.46 5.72
CA ALA A 69 -9.76 7.67 6.56
C ALA A 69 -10.35 6.32 6.98
N ARG A 70 -11.69 6.16 6.98
CA ARG A 70 -12.35 4.88 7.30
C ARG A 70 -11.81 3.73 6.45
N ALA A 71 -11.46 3.97 5.19
CA ALA A 71 -10.88 2.97 4.30
C ALA A 71 -9.49 2.45 4.75
N LYS A 72 -8.75 3.24 5.56
CA LYS A 72 -7.42 2.88 6.06
C LYS A 72 -7.41 2.50 7.54
N PHE A 73 -8.23 3.16 8.37
CA PHE A 73 -8.20 3.09 9.82
C PHE A 73 -9.46 2.48 10.44
N GLY A 74 -10.44 2.08 9.62
CA GLY A 74 -11.71 1.56 10.12
C GLY A 74 -12.42 2.55 11.05
N ASP A 75 -13.02 2.04 12.12
CA ASP A 75 -13.78 2.85 13.09
C ASP A 75 -12.90 3.82 13.90
N LEU A 76 -11.62 3.51 14.05
CA LEU A 76 -10.68 4.38 14.74
C LEU A 76 -10.56 5.76 14.06
N ALA A 77 -10.78 5.82 12.74
CA ALA A 77 -10.77 7.06 11.97
C ALA A 77 -11.67 8.17 12.56
N ALA A 78 -12.75 7.79 13.24
CA ALA A 78 -13.69 8.73 13.86
C ALA A 78 -13.07 9.58 14.98
N SER A 79 -11.99 9.09 15.58
CA SER A 79 -11.33 9.75 16.73
C SER A 79 -9.97 10.37 16.37
N LEU A 80 -9.41 10.04 15.21
CA LEU A 80 -8.10 10.52 14.79
C LEU A 80 -8.16 11.87 14.09
N LEU A 81 -6.98 12.51 13.97
CA LEU A 81 -6.75 13.73 13.21
C LEU A 81 -5.75 13.48 12.08
N PHE A 82 -5.96 14.17 10.95
CA PHE A 82 -5.23 13.91 9.73
C PHE A 82 -4.75 15.20 9.06
N THR A 83 -3.58 15.15 8.43
CA THR A 83 -3.29 16.04 7.30
C THR A 83 -3.61 15.29 6.00
N GLN A 84 -3.83 16.01 4.90
CA GLN A 84 -4.07 15.37 3.60
C GLN A 84 -2.89 14.46 3.22
N ALA A 85 -1.67 14.97 3.30
CA ALA A 85 -0.46 14.21 2.99
C ALA A 85 -0.27 13.02 3.96
N GLY A 86 -0.47 13.24 5.27
CA GLY A 86 -0.38 12.19 6.28
C GLY A 86 -1.37 11.06 6.04
N LEU A 87 -2.63 11.39 5.69
CA LEU A 87 -3.63 10.38 5.36
C LEU A 87 -3.28 9.59 4.07
N GLU A 88 -2.78 10.27 3.05
CA GLU A 88 -2.40 9.62 1.79
C GLU A 88 -1.23 8.64 1.98
N GLN A 89 -0.23 9.03 2.79
CA GLN A 89 0.99 8.26 3.03
C GLN A 89 0.85 7.21 4.12
N ALA A 90 -0.08 7.38 5.07
CA ALA A 90 -0.26 6.46 6.18
C ALA A 90 -0.48 5.02 5.73
N THR A 91 0.17 4.09 6.41
CA THR A 91 -0.05 2.65 6.27
C THR A 91 -1.51 2.31 6.61
N ARG A 92 -2.10 1.38 5.87
CA ARG A 92 -3.43 0.84 6.20
C ARG A 92 -3.36 0.09 7.53
N ALA A 93 -4.33 0.27 8.41
CA ALA A 93 -4.31 -0.32 9.76
C ALA A 93 -4.09 -1.84 9.75
N GLN A 94 -4.68 -2.57 8.81
CA GLN A 94 -4.48 -4.01 8.68
C GLN A 94 -3.03 -4.39 8.36
N VAL A 95 -2.28 -3.57 7.60
CA VAL A 95 -0.88 -3.79 7.28
C VAL A 95 0.00 -3.39 8.45
N ALA A 96 -0.24 -2.21 9.05
CA ALA A 96 0.47 -1.75 10.24
C ALA A 96 0.32 -2.72 11.42
N ARG A 97 -0.85 -3.37 11.57
CA ARG A 97 -1.06 -4.44 12.54
C ARG A 97 -0.09 -5.60 12.35
N LEU A 98 0.11 -6.06 11.11
CA LEU A 98 1.05 -7.15 10.83
C LEU A 98 2.49 -6.76 11.11
N HIS A 99 2.87 -5.49 10.85
CA HIS A 99 4.18 -4.97 11.25
C HIS A 99 4.36 -5.03 12.77
N ALA A 100 3.39 -4.51 13.51
CA ALA A 100 3.43 -4.50 14.97
C ALA A 100 3.45 -5.91 15.57
N GLU A 101 2.68 -6.86 15.01
CA GLU A 101 2.67 -8.26 15.43
C GLU A 101 4.04 -8.92 15.25
N ARG A 102 4.84 -8.54 14.21
CA ARG A 102 6.21 -9.03 14.08
C ARG A 102 7.12 -8.59 15.22
N PHE A 103 7.03 -7.33 15.64
CA PHE A 103 7.79 -6.82 16.79
C PHE A 103 7.34 -7.49 18.09
N ALA A 104 6.04 -7.62 18.31
CA ALA A 104 5.50 -8.31 19.49
C ALA A 104 5.94 -9.78 19.53
N ALA A 105 5.90 -10.50 18.40
CA ALA A 105 6.34 -11.89 18.29
C ALA A 105 7.84 -12.06 18.51
N ALA A 106 8.66 -11.05 18.13
CA ALA A 106 10.10 -11.00 18.41
C ALA A 106 10.42 -10.65 19.88
N GLY A 107 9.40 -10.36 20.71
CA GLY A 107 9.56 -10.02 22.12
C GLY A 107 9.95 -8.55 22.36
N CYS A 108 9.86 -7.68 21.36
CA CYS A 108 10.11 -6.26 21.52
C CYS A 108 9.06 -5.62 22.42
N ARG A 109 9.51 -4.76 23.34
CA ARG A 109 8.66 -4.03 24.29
C ARG A 109 8.59 -2.55 24.00
N ALA A 110 9.65 -1.99 23.42
CA ALA A 110 9.76 -0.58 23.08
C ALA A 110 10.40 -0.42 21.69
N VAL A 111 9.62 0.06 20.73
CA VAL A 111 10.04 0.23 19.34
C VAL A 111 10.14 1.70 18.98
N ALA A 112 11.30 2.13 18.45
CA ALA A 112 11.47 3.46 17.89
C ALA A 112 10.72 3.55 16.55
N ASP A 113 9.74 4.47 16.45
CA ASP A 113 9.03 4.80 15.21
C ASP A 113 9.66 6.06 14.62
N LEU A 114 10.61 5.86 13.70
CA LEU A 114 11.53 6.88 13.18
C LEU A 114 10.93 7.58 11.94
N GLY A 115 10.28 8.69 12.17
CA GLY A 115 9.49 9.41 11.17
C GLY A 115 8.03 8.96 11.19
N CYS A 116 7.41 9.03 12.38
CA CYS A 116 6.10 8.42 12.63
C CYS A 116 4.93 9.04 11.84
N GLY A 117 5.14 10.19 11.19
CA GLY A 117 4.07 10.90 10.49
C GLY A 117 2.90 11.19 11.43
N ILE A 118 1.68 10.82 11.03
CA ILE A 118 0.48 10.96 11.87
C ILE A 118 0.30 9.83 12.90
N GLY A 119 1.29 8.94 13.04
CA GLY A 119 1.35 7.90 14.06
C GLY A 119 0.70 6.56 13.68
N ALA A 120 0.54 6.22 12.41
CA ALA A 120 -0.13 4.98 11.99
C ALA A 120 0.55 3.72 12.54
N GLU A 121 1.88 3.61 12.44
CA GLU A 121 2.65 2.50 12.98
C GLU A 121 2.67 2.52 14.52
N SER A 122 2.84 3.71 15.11
CA SER A 122 2.76 3.88 16.57
C SER A 122 1.43 3.40 17.16
N LEU A 123 0.31 3.66 16.48
CA LEU A 123 -1.01 3.15 16.89
C LEU A 123 -1.06 1.62 16.83
N ALA A 124 -0.52 1.02 15.79
CA ALA A 124 -0.50 -0.43 15.64
C ALA A 124 0.40 -1.10 16.70
N LEU A 125 1.60 -0.54 16.93
CA LEU A 125 2.51 -1.00 18.00
C LEU A 125 1.83 -0.96 19.36
N LEU A 126 1.17 0.18 19.69
CA LEU A 126 0.46 0.33 20.93
C LEU A 126 -0.69 -0.68 21.09
N ALA A 127 -1.45 -0.94 20.03
CA ALA A 127 -2.50 -1.94 20.02
C ALA A 127 -1.95 -3.36 20.23
N ALA A 128 -0.77 -3.66 19.67
CA ALA A 128 -0.08 -4.96 19.84
C ALA A 128 0.61 -5.11 21.21
N GLY A 129 0.56 -4.12 22.08
CA GLY A 129 1.19 -4.19 23.40
C GLY A 129 2.63 -3.73 23.46
N VAL A 130 3.14 -3.20 22.37
CA VAL A 130 4.49 -2.64 22.24
C VAL A 130 4.42 -1.12 22.46
N THR A 131 5.33 -0.56 23.23
CA THR A 131 5.39 0.89 23.49
C THR A 131 6.11 1.57 22.33
N PRO A 132 5.45 2.45 21.54
CA PRO A 132 6.13 3.24 20.52
C PRO A 132 6.95 4.36 21.16
N ARG A 133 8.15 4.60 20.66
CA ARG A 133 8.96 5.79 20.91
C ARG A 133 9.08 6.58 19.61
N ALA A 134 8.09 7.44 19.40
CA ALA A 134 7.85 8.11 18.14
C ALA A 134 8.67 9.42 18.03
N VAL A 135 9.24 9.66 16.84
CA VAL A 135 9.86 10.91 16.46
C VAL A 135 9.35 11.38 15.10
N GLU A 136 9.01 12.66 15.00
CA GLU A 136 8.54 13.30 13.77
C GLU A 136 9.24 14.66 13.59
N LEU A 137 9.71 14.93 12.38
CA LEU A 137 10.46 16.15 12.07
C LEU A 137 9.58 17.39 12.05
N ASP A 138 8.37 17.27 11.51
CA ASP A 138 7.42 18.38 11.42
C ASP A 138 6.66 18.56 12.73
N PRO A 139 6.82 19.71 13.42
CA PRO A 139 6.19 19.93 14.72
C PRO A 139 4.66 19.82 14.70
N PHE A 140 4.02 20.19 13.59
CA PHE A 140 2.59 20.12 13.48
C PHE A 140 2.12 18.67 13.33
N THR A 141 2.77 17.92 12.46
CA THR A 141 2.49 16.47 12.28
C THR A 141 2.74 15.69 13.56
N ALA A 142 3.81 16.02 14.30
CA ALA A 142 4.10 15.44 15.61
C ALA A 142 2.98 15.68 16.64
N ARG A 143 2.36 16.87 16.65
CA ARG A 143 1.20 17.17 17.50
C ARG A 143 -0.02 16.33 17.15
N LEU A 144 -0.24 16.08 15.84
CA LEU A 144 -1.33 15.19 15.40
C LEU A 144 -1.06 13.74 15.82
N ALA A 145 0.19 13.27 15.65
CA ALA A 145 0.60 11.95 16.11
C ALA A 145 0.38 11.79 17.63
N ALA A 146 0.80 12.80 18.42
CA ALA A 146 0.61 12.80 19.87
C ALA A 146 -0.88 12.72 20.26
N HIS A 147 -1.75 13.50 19.58
CA HIS A 147 -3.19 13.39 19.76
C HIS A 147 -3.69 11.99 19.42
N ASN A 148 -3.36 11.46 18.26
CA ASN A 148 -3.82 10.17 17.79
C ASN A 148 -3.39 9.03 18.74
N ILE A 149 -2.13 9.03 19.16
CA ILE A 149 -1.58 8.06 20.11
C ILE A 149 -2.29 8.19 21.47
N SER A 150 -2.54 9.42 21.96
CA SER A 150 -3.21 9.64 23.23
C SER A 150 -4.65 9.11 23.24
N VAL A 151 -5.38 9.29 22.15
CA VAL A 151 -6.75 8.76 21.97
C VAL A 151 -6.76 7.24 22.14
N LEU A 152 -5.88 6.54 21.46
CA LEU A 152 -5.82 5.08 21.55
C LEU A 152 -5.28 4.61 22.89
N ALA A 153 -4.23 5.24 23.42
CA ALA A 153 -3.66 4.89 24.75
C ALA A 153 -4.72 5.00 25.83
N THR A 154 -5.50 6.09 25.83
CA THR A 154 -6.60 6.29 26.77
C THR A 154 -7.67 5.21 26.65
N SER A 155 -8.08 4.86 25.43
CA SER A 155 -9.07 3.79 25.20
C SER A 155 -8.59 2.42 25.65
N LEU A 156 -7.28 2.18 25.60
CA LEU A 156 -6.64 0.94 26.06
C LEU A 156 -6.24 0.97 27.54
N HIS A 157 -6.50 2.06 28.27
CA HIS A 157 -6.11 2.28 29.66
C HIS A 157 -4.59 2.12 29.87
N ARG A 158 -3.80 2.66 28.93
CA ARG A 158 -2.34 2.62 28.95
C ARG A 158 -1.75 4.01 29.17
N GLU A 159 -0.50 4.03 29.63
CA GLU A 159 0.30 5.26 29.63
C GLU A 159 0.42 5.80 28.21
N VAL A 160 0.31 7.13 28.06
CA VAL A 160 0.40 7.81 26.77
C VAL A 160 1.86 7.99 26.38
N PRO A 161 2.35 7.31 25.31
CA PRO A 161 3.72 7.51 24.84
C PRO A 161 3.92 8.93 24.31
N ALA A 162 5.08 9.51 24.61
CA ALA A 162 5.44 10.83 24.08
C ALA A 162 5.87 10.74 22.61
N VAL A 163 5.57 11.79 21.85
CA VAL A 163 6.10 12.01 20.49
C VAL A 163 7.16 13.10 20.58
N THR A 164 8.36 12.79 20.11
CA THR A 164 9.48 13.74 20.06
C THR A 164 9.45 14.52 18.76
N VAL A 165 9.59 15.85 18.83
CA VAL A 165 9.82 16.67 17.63
C VAL A 165 11.31 16.68 17.35
N GLY A 166 11.73 16.16 16.19
CA GLY A 166 13.16 16.10 15.86
C GLY A 166 13.49 15.28 14.62
N ASP A 167 14.76 15.27 14.28
CA ASP A 167 15.29 14.45 13.20
C ASP A 167 15.44 12.98 13.67
N ALA A 168 14.84 12.07 12.93
CA ALA A 168 14.96 10.63 13.17
C ALA A 168 16.42 10.15 13.24
N GLN A 169 17.32 10.76 12.49
CA GLN A 169 18.74 10.40 12.46
C GLN A 169 19.51 10.86 13.72
N ALA A 170 18.95 11.81 14.46
CA ALA A 170 19.52 12.29 15.72
C ALA A 170 18.79 11.73 16.96
N PHE A 171 17.79 10.87 16.75
CA PHE A 171 17.00 10.30 17.85
C PHE A 171 17.81 9.25 18.62
N GLU A 172 17.79 9.36 19.94
CA GLU A 172 18.47 8.39 20.81
C GLU A 172 17.67 7.09 20.95
N LEU A 173 18.28 5.98 20.52
CA LEU A 173 17.68 4.66 20.56
C LEU A 173 17.81 3.95 21.91
N THR A 174 18.43 4.61 22.89
CA THR A 174 18.58 4.05 24.25
C THR A 174 17.22 3.69 24.85
N GLY A 175 17.09 2.44 25.30
CA GLY A 175 15.83 1.89 25.85
C GLY A 175 14.82 1.42 24.81
N CYS A 176 15.17 1.43 23.51
CA CYS A 176 14.44 0.71 22.48
C CYS A 176 15.06 -0.67 22.24
N ASP A 177 14.23 -1.66 21.99
CA ASP A 177 14.60 -3.03 21.63
C ASP A 177 14.15 -3.42 20.23
N GLY A 178 13.67 -2.44 19.44
CA GLY A 178 13.37 -2.52 18.02
C GLY A 178 13.26 -1.14 17.38
N ALA A 179 13.27 -1.08 16.05
CA ALA A 179 13.08 0.14 15.28
C ALA A 179 12.21 -0.10 14.04
N PHE A 180 11.37 0.88 13.72
CA PHE A 180 10.61 0.93 12.47
C PHE A 180 10.88 2.26 11.76
N LEU A 181 11.05 2.18 10.44
CA LEU A 181 11.30 3.34 9.58
C LEU A 181 10.40 3.29 8.34
N ASP A 182 9.86 4.45 7.97
CA ASP A 182 9.14 4.67 6.69
C ASP A 182 9.83 5.80 5.90
N PRO A 183 11.00 5.54 5.30
CA PRO A 183 11.75 6.57 4.60
C PRO A 183 10.99 7.11 3.39
N ALA A 184 10.66 8.41 3.43
CA ALA A 184 10.03 9.09 2.31
C ALA A 184 11.05 9.33 1.17
N ARG A 185 10.59 9.18 -0.08
CA ARG A 185 11.42 9.54 -1.24
C ARG A 185 11.56 11.05 -1.33
N ARG A 186 12.79 11.54 -1.48
CA ARG A 186 13.07 12.96 -1.76
C ARG A 186 12.74 13.23 -3.23
N THR A 187 11.53 13.68 -3.53
CA THR A 187 11.16 14.17 -4.87
C THR A 187 11.65 15.61 -5.03
N ALA A 188 12.95 15.78 -5.26
CA ALA A 188 13.49 17.07 -5.67
C ALA A 188 13.07 17.30 -7.14
N GLY A 189 11.94 17.99 -7.36
CA GLY A 189 11.66 18.83 -8.53
C GLY A 189 11.75 18.26 -9.94
N HIS A 190 12.01 17.00 -10.17
CA HIS A 190 12.16 16.42 -11.49
C HIS A 190 10.96 15.58 -11.91
N ARG A 191 10.32 16.01 -13.00
CA ARG A 191 9.32 15.22 -13.78
C ARG A 191 9.92 13.98 -14.45
N ASP A 192 11.17 13.66 -14.15
CA ASP A 192 11.86 12.51 -14.75
C ASP A 192 11.65 11.27 -13.87
N THR A 193 10.90 10.32 -14.40
CA THR A 193 10.63 8.99 -13.83
C THR A 193 11.86 8.07 -13.87
N ARG A 194 13.09 8.61 -13.82
CA ARG A 194 14.29 7.79 -13.67
C ARG A 194 14.24 7.02 -12.38
N ARG A 195 14.50 5.72 -12.45
CA ARG A 195 14.63 4.84 -11.29
C ARG A 195 15.54 5.51 -10.27
N ILE A 196 15.03 5.69 -9.05
CA ILE A 196 15.84 6.12 -7.91
C ILE A 196 16.76 4.95 -7.61
N ALA A 197 18.05 5.16 -7.83
CA ALA A 197 19.07 4.12 -7.70
C ALA A 197 20.01 4.37 -6.50
N SER A 198 19.84 5.47 -5.74
CA SER A 198 20.69 5.78 -4.60
C SER A 198 19.98 5.63 -3.27
N PRO A 199 20.63 5.00 -2.27
CA PRO A 199 20.14 4.98 -0.89
C PRO A 199 19.92 6.36 -0.29
N ASP A 200 20.64 7.39 -0.79
CA ASP A 200 20.56 8.77 -0.31
C ASP A 200 19.35 9.55 -0.84
N ASP A 201 18.62 8.97 -1.80
CA ASP A 201 17.37 9.55 -2.33
C ASP A 201 16.17 9.41 -1.37
N TYR A 202 16.40 8.86 -0.19
CA TYR A 202 15.42 8.66 0.86
C TYR A 202 15.65 9.58 2.06
N SER A 203 14.62 9.86 2.85
CA SER A 203 14.68 10.62 4.10
C SER A 203 13.82 9.95 5.18
N PRO A 204 14.44 9.44 6.28
CA PRO A 204 15.89 9.26 6.47
C PRO A 204 16.54 8.39 5.39
N SER A 205 17.87 8.46 5.22
CA SER A 205 18.56 7.68 4.19
C SER A 205 18.48 6.18 4.44
N LEU A 206 18.53 5.35 3.38
CA LEU A 206 18.59 3.90 3.57
C LEU A 206 19.88 3.46 4.27
N ASN A 207 20.99 4.18 4.08
CA ASN A 207 22.24 3.91 4.80
C ASN A 207 22.03 4.03 6.32
N PHE A 208 21.30 5.07 6.77
CA PHE A 208 20.94 5.19 8.17
C PHE A 208 20.03 4.06 8.64
N ALA A 209 18.99 3.73 7.88
CA ALA A 209 18.09 2.65 8.23
C ALA A 209 18.82 1.29 8.36
N PHE A 210 19.77 1.01 7.48
CA PHE A 210 20.57 -0.21 7.54
C PHE A 210 21.57 -0.20 8.70
N ALA A 211 22.16 0.94 9.04
CA ALA A 211 23.00 1.06 10.23
C ALA A 211 22.21 0.82 11.53
N VAL A 212 20.96 1.28 11.63
CA VAL A 212 20.06 0.93 12.74
C VAL A 212 19.81 -0.58 12.78
N ALA A 213 19.59 -1.20 11.63
CA ALA A 213 19.33 -2.62 11.50
C ALA A 213 20.51 -3.55 11.89
N GLU A 214 21.73 -3.01 11.91
CA GLU A 214 22.90 -3.74 12.44
C GLU A 214 22.87 -3.88 13.97
N THR A 215 22.12 -3.02 14.65
CA THR A 215 22.13 -2.93 16.12
C THR A 215 20.82 -3.38 16.77
N LEU A 216 19.68 -3.24 16.10
CA LEU A 216 18.36 -3.53 16.60
C LEU A 216 17.53 -4.33 15.59
N PRO A 217 16.60 -5.19 16.05
CA PRO A 217 15.53 -5.72 15.23
C PRO A 217 14.80 -4.57 14.53
N THR A 218 14.83 -4.55 13.18
CA THR A 218 14.38 -3.38 12.43
C THR A 218 13.45 -3.75 11.28
N GLY A 219 12.35 -3.01 11.16
CA GLY A 219 11.47 -2.99 10.00
C GLY A 219 11.66 -1.70 9.19
N VAL A 220 11.81 -1.81 7.87
CA VAL A 220 11.91 -0.65 6.97
C VAL A 220 10.83 -0.77 5.91
N LYS A 221 9.85 0.12 5.93
CA LYS A 221 8.77 0.18 4.93
C LYS A 221 9.22 1.05 3.75
N LEU A 222 9.07 0.54 2.55
CA LEU A 222 9.43 1.23 1.32
C LEU A 222 8.31 1.12 0.30
N GLY A 223 8.33 2.00 -0.68
CA GLY A 223 7.39 1.91 -1.79
C GLY A 223 7.54 0.60 -2.58
N PRO A 224 6.45 0.08 -3.19
CA PRO A 224 6.45 -1.22 -3.85
C PRO A 224 7.38 -1.31 -5.06
N GLY A 225 7.88 -0.19 -5.56
CA GLY A 225 8.83 -0.09 -6.66
C GLY A 225 10.29 0.02 -6.22
N LEU A 226 10.63 -0.47 -5.02
CA LEU A 226 12.01 -0.55 -4.54
C LEU A 226 12.90 -1.24 -5.58
N ASP A 227 14.06 -0.64 -5.88
CA ASP A 227 15.08 -1.31 -6.67
C ASP A 227 15.67 -2.46 -5.83
N ARG A 228 15.69 -3.64 -6.41
CA ARG A 228 16.11 -4.86 -5.70
C ARG A 228 17.60 -4.88 -5.37
N ASP A 229 18.39 -4.16 -6.16
CA ASP A 229 19.82 -4.02 -5.93
C ASP A 229 20.14 -3.23 -4.64
N LEU A 230 19.13 -2.53 -4.09
CA LEU A 230 19.21 -1.85 -2.81
C LEU A 230 18.85 -2.74 -1.60
N ILE A 231 18.45 -4.00 -1.82
CA ILE A 231 18.05 -4.91 -0.75
C ILE A 231 19.29 -5.60 -0.18
N PRO A 232 19.65 -5.37 1.10
CA PRO A 232 20.78 -6.06 1.72
C PRO A 232 20.54 -7.56 1.81
N ASP A 233 21.60 -8.36 1.70
CA ASP A 233 21.55 -9.82 1.83
C ASP A 233 21.02 -10.29 3.19
N ALA A 234 21.21 -9.50 4.24
CA ALA A 234 20.71 -9.79 5.57
C ALA A 234 19.19 -9.66 5.70
N ALA A 235 18.52 -8.94 4.76
CA ALA A 235 17.11 -8.64 4.85
C ALA A 235 16.21 -9.81 4.40
N GLU A 236 15.12 -10.02 5.11
CA GLU A 236 13.90 -10.59 4.54
C GLU A 236 13.16 -9.46 3.80
N ALA A 237 12.88 -9.63 2.52
CA ALA A 237 12.11 -8.67 1.73
C ALA A 237 10.71 -9.21 1.45
N GLN A 238 9.68 -8.48 1.92
CA GLN A 238 8.28 -8.86 1.80
C GLN A 238 7.52 -7.80 0.99
N TRP A 239 6.88 -8.20 -0.10
CA TRP A 239 5.95 -7.35 -0.84
C TRP A 239 4.53 -7.62 -0.37
N VAL A 240 3.80 -6.56 -0.05
CA VAL A 240 2.44 -6.62 0.46
C VAL A 240 1.46 -6.14 -0.61
N SER A 241 0.48 -6.97 -0.93
CA SER A 241 -0.64 -6.65 -1.82
C SER A 241 -1.94 -6.65 -1.03
N VAL A 242 -2.74 -5.61 -1.19
CA VAL A 242 -4.06 -5.48 -0.59
C VAL A 242 -5.08 -5.32 -1.72
N ASP A 243 -6.03 -6.25 -1.81
CA ASP A 243 -7.07 -6.29 -2.83
C ASP A 243 -6.52 -6.21 -4.28
N GLY A 244 -5.37 -6.87 -4.52
CA GLY A 244 -4.70 -6.91 -5.82
C GLY A 244 -3.81 -5.70 -6.14
N GLN A 245 -3.66 -4.76 -5.20
CA GLN A 245 -2.75 -3.62 -5.33
C GLN A 245 -1.53 -3.82 -4.43
N VAL A 246 -0.32 -3.85 -5.00
CA VAL A 246 0.91 -3.86 -4.21
C VAL A 246 1.08 -2.49 -3.56
N VAL A 247 1.07 -2.47 -2.23
CA VAL A 247 1.05 -1.23 -1.45
C VAL A 247 2.41 -0.84 -0.91
N GLU A 248 3.27 -1.84 -0.60
CA GLU A 248 4.59 -1.59 -0.02
C GLU A 248 5.56 -2.76 -0.22
N THR A 249 6.81 -2.51 0.14
CA THR A 249 7.86 -3.49 0.37
C THR A 249 8.40 -3.30 1.78
N GLY A 250 8.26 -4.29 2.64
CA GLY A 250 8.87 -4.34 3.96
C GLY A 250 10.23 -5.02 3.91
N LEU A 251 11.27 -4.39 4.46
CA LEU A 251 12.55 -5.04 4.73
C LEU A 251 12.66 -5.30 6.23
N TRP A 252 12.92 -6.55 6.60
CA TRP A 252 12.96 -7.01 7.98
C TRP A 252 14.34 -7.53 8.34
N PHE A 253 14.84 -7.14 9.53
CA PHE A 253 16.20 -7.45 9.98
C PHE A 253 16.22 -7.93 11.43
N GLY A 254 17.22 -8.75 11.77
CA GLY A 254 17.40 -9.26 13.12
C GLY A 254 16.23 -10.16 13.56
N ALA A 255 15.77 -10.03 14.79
CA ALA A 255 14.74 -10.91 15.36
C ALA A 255 13.35 -10.73 14.73
N VAL A 256 13.09 -9.65 13.99
CA VAL A 256 11.81 -9.45 13.25
C VAL A 256 11.86 -10.01 11.83
N ALA A 257 13.03 -10.44 11.34
CA ALA A 257 13.16 -11.25 10.13
C ALA A 257 12.94 -12.73 10.46
N ARG A 258 12.25 -13.45 9.60
CA ARG A 258 11.97 -14.88 9.81
C ARG A 258 13.17 -15.73 9.39
N PRO A 259 13.60 -16.70 10.21
CA PRO A 259 14.69 -17.59 9.84
C PRO A 259 14.40 -18.32 8.51
N GLY A 260 15.36 -18.29 7.60
CA GLY A 260 15.25 -18.99 6.31
C GLY A 260 14.31 -18.32 5.29
N VAL A 261 13.73 -17.17 5.56
CA VAL A 261 12.92 -16.41 4.60
C VAL A 261 13.71 -15.23 4.05
N LYS A 262 13.95 -15.22 2.75
CA LYS A 262 14.58 -14.09 2.06
C LYS A 262 13.60 -13.30 1.19
N ARG A 263 12.58 -13.97 0.68
CA ARG A 263 11.53 -13.37 -0.16
C ARG A 263 10.16 -13.78 0.33
N ALA A 264 9.26 -12.83 0.36
CA ALA A 264 7.86 -13.07 0.72
C ALA A 264 6.91 -12.21 -0.13
N ALA A 265 5.79 -12.80 -0.49
CA ALA A 265 4.64 -12.13 -1.10
C ALA A 265 3.44 -12.35 -0.20
N LEU A 266 3.02 -11.29 0.49
CA LEU A 266 1.84 -11.29 1.35
C LEU A 266 0.65 -10.71 0.58
N ILE A 267 -0.43 -11.45 0.50
CA ILE A 267 -1.64 -11.07 -0.20
C ILE A 267 -2.80 -11.01 0.79
N MET A 268 -3.41 -9.85 0.89
CA MET A 268 -4.56 -9.58 1.74
C MET A 268 -5.80 -9.36 0.87
N ARG A 269 -6.90 -10.04 1.20
CA ARG A 269 -8.20 -9.89 0.53
C ARG A 269 -9.29 -9.86 1.59
N GLY A 270 -9.85 -8.68 1.84
CA GLY A 270 -10.69 -8.49 3.02
C GLY A 270 -9.92 -8.86 4.29
N ASP A 271 -10.47 -9.78 5.08
CA ASP A 271 -9.85 -10.26 6.33
C ASP A 271 -8.90 -11.45 6.15
N GLU A 272 -8.79 -12.01 4.94
CA GLU A 272 -7.94 -13.15 4.65
C GLU A 272 -6.53 -12.72 4.27
N CYS A 273 -5.52 -13.43 4.81
CA CYS A 273 -4.11 -13.23 4.54
C CYS A 273 -3.49 -14.52 4.01
N TYR A 274 -2.78 -14.42 2.91
CA TYR A 274 -2.06 -15.52 2.30
C TYR A 274 -0.62 -15.12 2.04
N GLU A 275 0.32 -16.02 2.28
CA GLU A 275 1.71 -15.69 2.08
C GLU A 275 2.46 -16.80 1.36
N LEU A 276 3.26 -16.41 0.36
CA LEU A 276 4.22 -17.25 -0.33
C LEU A 276 5.62 -16.79 0.04
N THR A 277 6.48 -17.73 0.49
CA THR A 277 7.83 -17.41 0.96
C THR A 277 8.88 -18.29 0.29
N ALA A 278 10.11 -17.79 0.19
CA ALA A 278 11.26 -18.57 -0.26
C ALA A 278 12.56 -18.17 0.44
N GLN A 279 13.52 -19.09 0.46
CA GLN A 279 14.85 -18.89 1.06
C GLN A 279 15.80 -18.09 0.15
N ALA A 280 15.46 -17.94 -1.12
CA ALA A 280 16.23 -17.20 -2.11
C ALA A 280 15.29 -16.80 -3.28
N ASP A 281 15.82 -16.02 -4.23
CA ASP A 281 15.18 -15.84 -5.53
C ASP A 281 15.04 -17.20 -6.23
N ALA A 282 13.83 -17.55 -6.62
CA ALA A 282 13.59 -18.78 -7.35
C ALA A 282 13.88 -18.59 -8.85
N PRO A 283 14.43 -19.62 -9.53
CA PRO A 283 14.46 -19.63 -10.98
C PRO A 283 13.02 -19.60 -11.51
N ASP A 284 12.80 -18.80 -12.55
CA ASP A 284 11.52 -18.76 -13.25
C ASP A 284 11.20 -20.16 -13.84
N ALA A 285 9.93 -20.48 -13.98
CA ALA A 285 9.50 -21.73 -14.61
C ALA A 285 9.77 -21.67 -16.12
N CYS A 286 10.00 -22.83 -16.74
CA CYS A 286 10.15 -22.89 -18.19
C CYS A 286 8.89 -22.41 -18.92
N ALA A 287 9.09 -21.81 -20.09
CA ALA A 287 7.98 -21.48 -20.99
C ALA A 287 7.35 -22.77 -21.54
N ARG A 288 6.02 -22.75 -21.72
CA ARG A 288 5.26 -23.85 -22.32
C ARG A 288 4.20 -23.31 -23.27
N SER A 289 3.66 -24.19 -24.12
CA SER A 289 2.49 -23.88 -24.93
C SER A 289 1.28 -23.54 -24.08
N ILE A 290 0.38 -22.72 -24.61
CA ILE A 290 -0.84 -22.27 -23.95
C ILE A 290 -1.70 -23.51 -23.62
N GLY A 291 -2.04 -23.65 -22.35
CA GLY A 291 -2.97 -24.67 -21.83
C GLY A 291 -4.40 -24.14 -21.72
N GLU A 292 -5.26 -24.90 -21.09
CA GLU A 292 -6.68 -24.53 -20.88
C GLU A 292 -6.88 -23.39 -19.89
N TYR A 293 -5.91 -23.17 -18.97
CA TYR A 293 -6.00 -22.15 -17.94
C TYR A 293 -4.85 -21.19 -18.01
N LEU A 294 -5.16 -19.93 -17.79
CA LEU A 294 -4.21 -18.81 -17.70
C LEU A 294 -4.28 -18.23 -16.30
N TYR A 295 -3.11 -17.98 -15.71
CA TYR A 295 -3.00 -17.36 -14.40
C TYR A 295 -2.29 -16.00 -14.53
N GLU A 296 -2.88 -15.00 -13.89
CA GLU A 296 -2.27 -13.70 -13.69
C GLU A 296 -1.77 -13.61 -12.25
N PRO A 297 -0.47 -13.83 -12.00
CA PRO A 297 0.09 -13.72 -10.65
C PRO A 297 -0.12 -12.34 -10.06
N ASP A 298 -0.37 -12.29 -8.74
CA ASP A 298 -0.43 -11.03 -8.01
C ASP A 298 0.87 -10.25 -8.15
N GLY A 299 0.77 -8.92 -8.12
CA GLY A 299 1.94 -8.05 -8.24
C GLY A 299 2.98 -8.29 -7.15
N ALA A 300 2.59 -8.70 -5.95
CA ALA A 300 3.51 -9.03 -4.86
C ALA A 300 4.35 -10.27 -5.20
N VAL A 301 3.73 -11.32 -5.76
CA VAL A 301 4.44 -12.55 -6.21
C VAL A 301 5.49 -12.21 -7.27
N ILE A 302 5.11 -11.37 -8.24
CA ILE A 302 6.00 -10.96 -9.33
C ILE A 302 7.20 -10.18 -8.79
N ARG A 303 6.95 -9.20 -7.91
CA ARG A 303 8.00 -8.34 -7.35
C ARG A 303 8.92 -9.10 -6.41
N ALA A 304 8.38 -10.05 -5.64
CA ALA A 304 9.15 -10.94 -4.79
C ALA A 304 9.96 -12.01 -5.55
N ARG A 305 9.83 -12.11 -6.90
CA ARG A 305 10.49 -13.15 -7.73
C ARG A 305 10.07 -14.58 -7.34
N LEU A 306 8.81 -14.73 -6.95
CA LEU A 306 8.24 -16.02 -6.55
C LEU A 306 7.36 -16.66 -7.63
N ILE A 307 7.49 -16.21 -8.90
CA ILE A 307 6.70 -16.73 -10.02
C ILE A 307 7.01 -18.22 -10.24
N GLY A 308 8.29 -18.60 -10.18
CA GLY A 308 8.69 -19.99 -10.34
C GLY A 308 8.17 -20.89 -9.22
N ASP A 309 8.16 -20.41 -7.97
CA ASP A 309 7.58 -21.15 -6.84
C ASP A 309 6.07 -21.32 -7.01
N LEU A 310 5.37 -20.25 -7.38
CA LEU A 310 3.95 -20.33 -7.69
C LEU A 310 3.69 -21.32 -8.84
N ALA A 311 4.44 -21.23 -9.94
CA ALA A 311 4.27 -22.13 -11.08
C ALA A 311 4.41 -23.59 -10.69
N ARG A 312 5.46 -23.91 -9.91
CA ARG A 312 5.66 -25.29 -9.39
C ARG A 312 4.52 -25.75 -8.49
N SER A 313 4.02 -24.86 -7.62
CA SER A 313 2.95 -25.21 -6.67
C SER A 313 1.60 -25.51 -7.34
N ILE A 314 1.35 -24.95 -8.53
CA ILE A 314 0.11 -25.17 -9.28
C ILE A 314 0.27 -26.01 -10.54
N GLY A 315 1.44 -26.64 -10.76
CA GLY A 315 1.70 -27.44 -11.96
C GLY A 315 1.67 -26.65 -13.26
N ALA A 316 1.97 -25.35 -13.22
CA ALA A 316 1.95 -24.47 -14.37
C ALA A 316 3.35 -24.16 -14.91
N GLY A 317 3.43 -23.65 -16.14
CA GLY A 317 4.63 -23.06 -16.72
C GLY A 317 4.37 -21.63 -17.17
N MET A 318 5.43 -20.92 -17.56
CA MET A 318 5.31 -19.56 -18.07
C MET A 318 4.77 -19.58 -19.50
N LEU A 319 3.96 -18.58 -19.84
CA LEU A 319 3.52 -18.37 -21.21
C LEU A 319 4.66 -17.88 -22.12
N ASN A 320 5.56 -17.10 -21.56
CA ASN A 320 6.77 -16.57 -22.18
C ASN A 320 7.79 -16.27 -21.07
N GLU A 321 9.07 -16.53 -21.31
CA GLU A 321 10.13 -16.36 -20.30
C GLU A 321 10.27 -14.95 -19.73
N LYS A 322 9.81 -13.92 -20.48
CA LYS A 322 9.88 -12.51 -20.07
C LYS A 322 8.56 -11.96 -19.55
N ILE A 323 7.50 -12.79 -19.52
CA ILE A 323 6.15 -12.34 -19.23
C ILE A 323 5.55 -13.15 -18.07
N ALA A 324 5.22 -12.47 -16.99
CA ALA A 324 4.67 -13.07 -15.79
C ALA A 324 3.18 -13.46 -15.94
N TYR A 325 2.87 -14.31 -16.92
CA TYR A 325 1.66 -15.09 -17.02
C TYR A 325 2.01 -16.56 -16.97
N LEU A 326 1.22 -17.35 -16.22
CA LEU A 326 1.37 -18.78 -16.13
C LEU A 326 0.22 -19.49 -16.84
N THR A 327 0.46 -20.71 -17.31
CA THR A 327 -0.56 -21.52 -17.98
C THR A 327 -0.45 -22.99 -17.59
N SER A 328 -1.59 -23.69 -17.54
CA SER A 328 -1.67 -25.12 -17.27
C SER A 328 -2.83 -25.74 -18.04
N ASP A 329 -2.87 -27.07 -18.12
CA ASP A 329 -4.01 -27.80 -18.68
C ASP A 329 -5.05 -28.17 -17.62
N GLU A 330 -4.67 -28.09 -16.32
CA GLU A 330 -5.55 -28.38 -15.20
C GLU A 330 -5.80 -27.13 -14.36
N LEU A 331 -7.03 -26.98 -13.84
CA LEU A 331 -7.38 -25.89 -12.95
C LEU A 331 -6.84 -26.13 -11.54
N THR A 332 -5.91 -25.31 -11.09
CA THR A 332 -5.50 -25.24 -9.69
C THR A 332 -5.85 -23.86 -9.13
N ARG A 333 -6.77 -23.82 -8.16
CA ARG A 333 -7.12 -22.56 -7.49
C ARG A 333 -6.02 -22.14 -6.52
N THR A 334 -5.65 -20.88 -6.55
CA THR A 334 -4.61 -20.30 -5.70
C THR A 334 -4.97 -18.86 -5.31
N PRO A 335 -4.67 -18.41 -4.08
CA PRO A 335 -4.83 -17.01 -3.71
C PRO A 335 -3.78 -16.10 -4.35
N PHE A 336 -2.70 -16.65 -4.91
CA PHE A 336 -1.54 -15.94 -5.42
C PHE A 336 -1.67 -15.49 -6.87
N ALA A 337 -2.73 -15.87 -7.56
CA ALA A 337 -3.02 -15.47 -8.94
C ALA A 337 -4.52 -15.38 -9.19
N GLN A 338 -4.91 -14.53 -10.13
CA GLN A 338 -6.24 -14.61 -10.73
C GLN A 338 -6.23 -15.68 -11.82
N THR A 339 -7.25 -16.54 -11.84
CA THR A 339 -7.34 -17.66 -12.77
C THR A 339 -8.41 -17.41 -13.82
N PHE A 340 -8.10 -17.75 -15.05
CA PHE A 340 -8.97 -17.61 -16.21
C PHE A 340 -8.95 -18.90 -17.05
N ARG A 341 -10.09 -19.29 -17.56
CA ARG A 341 -10.19 -20.32 -18.59
C ARG A 341 -9.98 -19.70 -19.95
N VAL A 342 -9.09 -20.26 -20.74
CA VAL A 342 -8.83 -19.82 -22.11
C VAL A 342 -9.94 -20.38 -23.00
N LEU A 343 -10.67 -19.48 -23.66
CA LEU A 343 -11.78 -19.85 -24.57
C LEU A 343 -11.31 -19.95 -26.01
N ASP A 344 -10.43 -19.02 -26.42
CA ASP A 344 -9.97 -18.97 -27.80
C ASP A 344 -8.69 -18.12 -27.97
N ARG A 345 -7.93 -18.39 -29.02
CA ARG A 345 -6.80 -17.56 -29.46
C ARG A 345 -7.25 -16.69 -30.64
N LEU A 346 -7.29 -15.39 -30.41
CA LEU A 346 -7.73 -14.41 -31.40
C LEU A 346 -6.55 -13.71 -32.07
N PRO A 347 -6.73 -13.13 -33.28
CA PRO A 347 -5.74 -12.29 -33.90
C PRO A 347 -5.43 -11.06 -33.06
N ALA A 348 -4.13 -10.74 -32.85
CA ALA A 348 -3.74 -9.56 -32.07
C ALA A 348 -3.87 -8.23 -32.86
N LYS A 349 -3.97 -8.27 -34.20
CA LYS A 349 -4.13 -7.06 -35.02
C LYS A 349 -5.52 -6.43 -34.78
N GLU A 350 -5.56 -5.16 -34.42
CA GLU A 350 -6.76 -4.43 -33.97
C GLU A 350 -8.00 -4.65 -34.86
N LYS A 351 -7.87 -4.51 -36.17
CA LYS A 351 -8.99 -4.68 -37.13
C LYS A 351 -9.57 -6.10 -37.08
N GLN A 352 -8.69 -7.10 -37.02
CA GLN A 352 -9.08 -8.50 -36.95
C GLN A 352 -9.66 -8.88 -35.60
N LEU A 353 -9.03 -8.38 -34.51
CA LEU A 353 -9.52 -8.54 -33.14
C LEU A 353 -10.93 -7.98 -32.97
N ARG A 354 -11.18 -6.76 -33.49
CA ARG A 354 -12.51 -6.15 -33.47
C ARG A 354 -13.55 -7.02 -34.15
N ARG A 355 -13.23 -7.57 -35.32
CA ARG A 355 -14.14 -8.46 -36.05
C ARG A 355 -14.42 -9.73 -35.26
N ALA A 356 -13.39 -10.39 -34.76
CA ALA A 356 -13.51 -11.63 -34.00
C ALA A 356 -14.35 -11.47 -32.71
N LEU A 357 -14.21 -10.31 -32.03
CA LEU A 357 -15.01 -9.98 -30.84
C LEU A 357 -16.47 -9.65 -31.20
N ALA A 358 -16.69 -8.94 -32.30
CA ALA A 358 -18.04 -8.62 -32.77
C ALA A 358 -18.82 -9.88 -33.21
N GLU A 359 -18.16 -10.83 -33.90
CA GLU A 359 -18.75 -12.13 -34.30
C GLU A 359 -19.19 -12.97 -33.08
N ARG A 360 -18.65 -12.68 -31.88
CA ARG A 360 -18.99 -13.35 -30.61
C ARG A 360 -19.97 -12.55 -29.75
N ASP A 361 -20.60 -11.52 -30.31
CA ASP A 361 -21.55 -10.61 -29.64
C ASP A 361 -20.97 -9.95 -28.37
N ILE A 362 -19.63 -9.69 -28.30
CA ILE A 362 -18.98 -9.07 -27.17
C ILE A 362 -19.18 -7.56 -27.23
N GLY A 363 -19.70 -6.96 -26.12
CA GLY A 363 -19.93 -5.53 -25.96
C GLY A 363 -19.13 -4.92 -24.83
N ALA A 364 -19.01 -5.62 -23.72
CA ALA A 364 -18.18 -5.19 -22.59
C ALA A 364 -16.87 -6.00 -22.56
N LEU A 365 -15.73 -5.30 -22.54
CA LEU A 365 -14.42 -5.95 -22.65
C LEU A 365 -13.48 -5.46 -21.55
N GLU A 366 -13.00 -6.38 -20.72
CA GLU A 366 -11.81 -6.18 -19.91
C GLU A 366 -10.58 -6.49 -20.78
N ILE A 367 -9.61 -5.57 -20.81
CA ILE A 367 -8.36 -5.76 -21.55
C ILE A 367 -7.23 -5.80 -20.54
N LYS A 368 -6.57 -6.95 -20.43
CA LYS A 368 -5.34 -7.16 -19.67
C LYS A 368 -4.17 -7.19 -20.64
N LYS A 369 -3.05 -6.56 -20.26
CA LYS A 369 -1.88 -6.51 -21.14
C LYS A 369 -0.60 -6.77 -20.38
N ARG A 370 0.32 -7.50 -21.01
CA ARG A 370 1.69 -7.65 -20.52
C ARG A 370 2.64 -7.98 -21.65
N GLY A 371 3.79 -7.29 -21.73
CA GLY A 371 4.76 -7.48 -22.80
C GLY A 371 4.38 -6.87 -24.15
N VAL A 372 3.32 -6.08 -24.23
CA VAL A 372 2.88 -5.36 -25.43
C VAL A 372 2.65 -3.88 -25.14
N ASP A 373 2.96 -3.03 -26.11
CA ASP A 373 2.76 -1.58 -26.00
C ASP A 373 1.36 -1.19 -26.52
N VAL A 374 0.36 -1.37 -25.69
CA VAL A 374 -1.05 -1.04 -25.97
C VAL A 374 -1.63 -0.32 -24.77
N ASP A 375 -2.32 0.79 -24.98
CA ASP A 375 -3.17 1.40 -23.96
C ASP A 375 -4.56 0.71 -23.98
N PRO A 376 -4.95 -0.03 -22.91
CA PRO A 376 -6.23 -0.74 -22.85
C PRO A 376 -7.45 0.18 -22.97
N ALA A 377 -7.39 1.39 -22.39
CA ALA A 377 -8.51 2.34 -22.40
C ALA A 377 -8.70 2.92 -23.82
N ALA A 378 -7.62 3.30 -24.47
CA ALA A 378 -7.65 3.78 -25.84
C ALA A 378 -8.07 2.69 -26.83
N LEU A 379 -7.54 1.46 -26.67
CA LEU A 379 -7.93 0.33 -27.52
C LEU A 379 -9.42 0.02 -27.38
N ARG A 380 -9.96 -0.04 -26.16
CA ARG A 380 -11.40 -0.29 -25.92
C ARG A 380 -12.28 0.73 -26.65
N LYS A 381 -11.89 2.01 -26.66
CA LYS A 381 -12.61 3.06 -27.40
C LYS A 381 -12.57 2.84 -28.91
N ARG A 382 -11.42 2.40 -29.47
CA ARG A 382 -11.27 2.15 -30.92
C ARG A 382 -11.99 0.89 -31.40
N LEU A 383 -12.10 -0.14 -30.55
CA LEU A 383 -12.80 -1.38 -30.88
C LEU A 383 -14.31 -1.15 -31.09
N LYS A 384 -14.93 -0.17 -30.45
CA LYS A 384 -16.35 0.24 -30.64
C LYS A 384 -17.33 -0.96 -30.61
N LEU A 385 -17.12 -1.86 -29.66
CA LEU A 385 -17.94 -3.05 -29.48
C LEU A 385 -19.38 -2.69 -29.06
N ARG A 386 -20.39 -3.45 -29.53
CA ARG A 386 -21.82 -3.20 -29.31
C ARG A 386 -22.59 -4.46 -28.95
N GLY A 387 -21.93 -5.57 -28.67
CA GLY A 387 -22.55 -6.84 -28.30
C GLY A 387 -23.14 -6.82 -26.90
N ARG A 388 -23.74 -7.94 -26.48
CA ARG A 388 -24.38 -8.12 -25.17
C ARG A 388 -23.49 -8.87 -24.18
N ALA A 389 -22.56 -9.69 -24.69
CA ALA A 389 -21.69 -10.50 -23.86
C ALA A 389 -20.53 -9.68 -23.27
N THR A 390 -20.03 -10.16 -22.14
CA THR A 390 -18.81 -9.65 -21.48
C THR A 390 -17.68 -10.64 -21.66
N ALA A 391 -16.44 -10.16 -21.82
CA ALA A 391 -15.27 -11.01 -21.93
C ALA A 391 -14.03 -10.33 -21.40
N THR A 392 -13.00 -11.12 -21.10
CA THR A 392 -11.65 -10.66 -20.83
C THR A 392 -10.74 -11.06 -21.99
N VAL A 393 -9.92 -10.12 -22.47
CA VAL A 393 -8.88 -10.39 -23.48
C VAL A 393 -7.52 -10.07 -22.90
N PHE A 394 -6.61 -11.05 -23.00
CA PHE A 394 -5.20 -10.88 -22.67
C PHE A 394 -4.42 -10.57 -23.94
N LEU A 395 -3.82 -9.39 -24.00
CA LEU A 395 -2.89 -9.01 -25.05
C LEU A 395 -1.47 -9.25 -24.53
N THR A 396 -0.77 -10.19 -25.15
CA THR A 396 0.54 -10.63 -24.67
C THR A 396 1.39 -11.20 -25.80
N ARG A 397 2.48 -11.89 -25.46
CA ARG A 397 3.31 -12.64 -26.37
C ARG A 397 3.30 -14.11 -26.01
N ASP A 398 3.39 -14.96 -27.00
CA ASP A 398 3.63 -16.40 -26.81
C ASP A 398 5.12 -16.74 -26.68
N GLY A 399 5.44 -18.03 -26.59
CA GLY A 399 6.82 -18.50 -26.45
C GLY A 399 7.76 -18.08 -27.59
N ASP A 400 7.23 -17.82 -28.77
CA ASP A 400 7.98 -17.37 -29.95
C ASP A 400 8.04 -15.83 -30.06
N ASP A 401 7.73 -15.10 -28.99
CA ASP A 401 7.62 -13.63 -28.95
C ASP A 401 6.55 -13.05 -29.93
N GLY A 402 5.69 -13.88 -30.48
CA GLY A 402 4.56 -13.49 -31.29
C GLY A 402 3.47 -12.78 -30.50
N HIS A 403 2.93 -11.67 -31.01
CA HIS A 403 1.79 -11.00 -30.39
C HIS A 403 0.53 -11.85 -30.50
N ILE A 404 -0.11 -12.13 -29.38
CA ILE A 404 -1.34 -12.91 -29.30
C ILE A 404 -2.43 -12.18 -28.51
N ALA A 405 -3.68 -12.51 -28.79
CA ALA A 405 -4.83 -12.13 -28.03
C ALA A 405 -5.54 -13.41 -27.54
N LEU A 406 -5.65 -13.59 -26.23
CA LEU A 406 -6.37 -14.72 -25.63
C LEU A 406 -7.71 -14.24 -25.12
N LEU A 407 -8.79 -14.81 -25.64
CA LEU A 407 -10.12 -14.64 -25.08
C LEU A 407 -10.26 -15.58 -23.90
N ALA A 408 -10.68 -15.06 -22.76
CA ALA A 408 -10.75 -15.83 -21.53
C ALA A 408 -11.94 -15.40 -20.65
N GLU A 409 -12.37 -16.30 -19.81
CA GLU A 409 -13.35 -16.05 -18.75
C GLU A 409 -12.73 -16.31 -17.38
N ARG A 410 -13.17 -15.55 -16.36
CA ARG A 410 -12.70 -15.71 -14.99
C ARG A 410 -13.28 -16.95 -14.35
N CYS A 411 -12.42 -17.76 -13.66
CA CYS A 411 -12.81 -18.96 -12.92
C CYS A 411 -13.20 -18.66 -11.47
#